data_4fc8569cbb6af1549c21e67122e80f39
#
_entry.id   4fc8569cbb6af1549c21e67122e80f39
#
_cell.length_a   1.000
_cell.length_b   1.000
_cell.length_c   1.000
_cell.angle_alpha   90.00
_cell.angle_beta   90.00
_cell.angle_gamma   90.00
#
_symmetry.space_group_name_H-M   'P 1'
#
loop_
_entity.id
_entity.type
_entity.pdbx_description
1 polymer ?
#
loop_
_entity_poly.entity_id
_entity_poly.type
_entity_poly.pdbx_seq_one_letter_code
_entity_poly.pdbx_strand_id
1 'polypeptide(L)'
;MKNTRNAVSPLIRPLRLSTAAAALLLLAACAVGPDYVVPQQDTGVGFKSAQGWVQARPGAPLASDSWWKRYQDPLLNELVGRLNVSNQTLAQAVARYDQAVAATAQSRSSFFPTTGFSLSGDRAKSAAGIGNSVNGSVSLQWEADLWGKLRRQYESSRSDEQASRADVAAARLSMQSTLAQQYFALRMLDERKRLLQANVRAYERSVQINQNRYDQGVAARADVVSAQAQLEGARASAIAIEADRNVLEHAIAVLIGQPPASFAIEAAAYDVQFPSIPVDVPSTLLLRRPDIVAAERRVAAANAQIGVAQSAWFPDLTLGGSVGNTTATLAQWLASPLQFWSLGPALAMTVLDGGARAGAVDASRASYRAEVATYRQTVLTGLQEVEDAISTLRVLERQQAAQMRALAAARQSLAITQNQYLAGLVDYLSVAQVQSTAYSAEQTALQLESQRLQASVQLIAALGGGWDKQALQARTAP
;
A
#
# COMPACT_ATOMS: atom_id res chain seq x y z
N MET A 1 -49.65 -35.90 72.23
CA MET A 1 -48.34 -36.02 71.62
C MET A 1 -48.25 -35.09 70.40
N LYS A 2 -47.54 -33.98 70.51
CA LYS A 2 -47.46 -32.88 69.53
C LYS A 2 -46.40 -33.17 68.48
N ASN A 3 -46.77 -33.21 67.23
CA ASN A 3 -45.86 -33.27 66.08
C ASN A 3 -45.43 -31.86 65.72
N THR A 4 -44.18 -31.54 65.92
CA THR A 4 -43.53 -30.30 65.44
C THR A 4 -42.97 -30.53 64.04
N ARG A 5 -43.64 -29.97 63.03
CA ARG A 5 -43.12 -29.88 61.63
C ARG A 5 -42.13 -28.70 61.56
N ASN A 6 -40.86 -28.98 61.31
CA ASN A 6 -39.86 -27.98 60.98
C ASN A 6 -40.09 -27.40 59.57
N ALA A 7 -40.53 -26.15 59.53
CA ALA A 7 -40.63 -25.37 58.28
C ALA A 7 -39.22 -24.87 57.94
N VAL A 8 -38.60 -25.45 56.90
CA VAL A 8 -37.36 -24.96 56.30
C VAL A 8 -37.70 -23.78 55.40
N SER A 9 -37.19 -22.60 55.75
CA SER A 9 -37.48 -21.32 55.08
C SER A 9 -37.08 -21.31 53.62
N PRO A 10 -37.95 -20.82 52.66
CA PRO A 10 -37.69 -20.79 51.24
C PRO A 10 -36.79 -19.62 50.78
N LEU A 11 -36.19 -18.82 51.69
CA LEU A 11 -35.45 -17.59 51.39
C LEU A 11 -33.95 -17.78 51.01
N ILE A 12 -33.41 -19.01 51.08
CA ILE A 12 -31.98 -19.24 50.80
C ILE A 12 -31.67 -19.55 49.33
N ARG A 13 -32.69 -19.87 48.50
CA ARG A 13 -32.51 -20.20 47.08
C ARG A 13 -32.20 -19.02 46.16
N PRO A 14 -32.81 -17.85 46.27
CA PRO A 14 -32.50 -16.72 45.33
C PRO A 14 -31.12 -16.11 45.61
N LEU A 15 -30.63 -16.12 46.83
CA LEU A 15 -29.32 -15.53 47.18
C LEU A 15 -28.14 -16.31 46.58
N ARG A 16 -28.25 -17.63 46.43
CA ARG A 16 -27.20 -18.49 45.83
C ARG A 16 -27.17 -18.37 44.31
N LEU A 17 -28.32 -18.13 43.65
CA LEU A 17 -28.37 -17.89 42.23
C LEU A 17 -27.81 -16.48 41.86
N SER A 18 -28.08 -15.47 42.68
CA SER A 18 -27.55 -14.12 42.44
C SER A 18 -26.04 -13.99 42.69
N THR A 19 -25.51 -14.72 43.68
CA THR A 19 -24.05 -14.77 43.89
C THR A 19 -23.34 -15.56 42.81
N ALA A 20 -23.91 -16.66 42.31
CA ALA A 20 -23.34 -17.40 41.20
C ALA A 20 -23.42 -16.59 39.86
N ALA A 21 -24.50 -15.87 39.63
CA ALA A 21 -24.61 -14.96 38.47
C ALA A 21 -23.66 -13.76 38.54
N ALA A 22 -23.46 -13.17 39.75
CA ALA A 22 -22.49 -12.09 39.93
C ALA A 22 -21.03 -12.58 39.80
N ALA A 23 -20.72 -13.79 40.26
CA ALA A 23 -19.40 -14.41 40.06
C ALA A 23 -19.13 -14.73 38.59
N LEU A 24 -20.12 -15.19 37.84
CA LEU A 24 -20.03 -15.39 36.38
C LEU A 24 -19.87 -14.09 35.61
N LEU A 25 -20.52 -13.02 36.03
CA LEU A 25 -20.36 -11.69 35.42
C LEU A 25 -18.99 -11.07 35.70
N LEU A 26 -18.40 -11.30 36.87
CA LEU A 26 -17.04 -10.86 37.22
C LEU A 26 -15.96 -11.66 36.48
N LEU A 27 -16.19 -12.95 36.20
CA LEU A 27 -15.29 -13.76 35.37
C LEU A 27 -15.35 -13.40 33.89
N ALA A 28 -16.49 -12.92 33.38
CA ALA A 28 -16.64 -12.48 32.00
C ALA A 28 -15.90 -11.18 31.67
N ALA A 29 -15.43 -10.42 32.66
CA ALA A 29 -14.71 -9.15 32.49
C ALA A 29 -13.19 -9.30 32.25
N CYS A 30 -12.59 -10.48 32.50
CA CYS A 30 -11.14 -10.68 32.40
C CYS A 30 -10.79 -11.40 31.09
N ALA A 31 -10.52 -10.65 30.01
CA ALA A 31 -9.81 -11.20 28.86
C ALA A 31 -8.33 -11.41 29.20
N VAL A 32 -7.82 -12.62 28.96
CA VAL A 32 -6.39 -12.93 29.13
C VAL A 32 -5.55 -12.23 28.05
N GLY A 33 -4.35 -11.81 28.41
CA GLY A 33 -3.41 -11.18 27.49
C GLY A 33 -3.24 -9.68 27.72
N PRO A 34 -2.23 -9.09 27.13
CA PRO A 34 -1.96 -7.66 27.25
C PRO A 34 -2.95 -6.83 26.40
N ASP A 35 -3.39 -5.70 26.94
CA ASP A 35 -4.13 -4.73 26.16
C ASP A 35 -3.18 -3.98 25.23
N TYR A 36 -3.69 -3.67 24.03
CA TYR A 36 -2.89 -3.00 23.02
C TYR A 36 -2.63 -1.54 23.38
N VAL A 37 -1.37 -1.16 23.37
CA VAL A 37 -0.92 0.23 23.44
C VAL A 37 -0.04 0.52 22.24
N VAL A 38 -0.29 1.64 21.55
CA VAL A 38 0.50 2.05 20.38
C VAL A 38 1.97 2.22 20.80
N PRO A 39 2.91 1.51 20.15
CA PRO A 39 4.33 1.66 20.46
C PRO A 39 4.80 3.10 20.20
N GLN A 40 5.45 3.70 21.17
CA GLN A 40 6.02 5.03 21.00
C GLN A 40 7.23 4.98 20.06
N GLN A 41 7.31 5.97 19.17
CA GLN A 41 8.45 6.21 18.29
C GLN A 41 8.75 7.71 18.30
N ASP A 42 10.02 8.04 18.53
CA ASP A 42 10.49 9.42 18.39
C ASP A 42 10.48 9.80 16.90
N THR A 43 9.73 10.85 16.57
CA THR A 43 9.61 11.39 15.20
C THR A 43 10.37 12.70 15.02
N GLY A 44 11.00 13.22 16.09
CA GLY A 44 11.62 14.55 16.10
C GLY A 44 10.58 15.69 16.09
N VAL A 45 11.06 16.91 16.32
CA VAL A 45 10.22 18.11 16.37
C VAL A 45 9.97 18.78 15.02
N GLY A 46 10.77 18.47 14.00
CA GLY A 46 10.68 19.05 12.66
C GLY A 46 11.63 18.38 11.67
N PHE A 47 11.37 18.59 10.39
CA PHE A 47 12.28 18.15 9.33
C PHE A 47 13.48 19.11 9.22
N LYS A 48 14.70 18.57 9.23
CA LYS A 48 15.93 19.34 9.12
C LYS A 48 15.98 20.14 7.81
N SER A 49 15.53 19.52 6.73
CA SER A 49 15.51 20.13 5.40
C SER A 49 14.35 21.09 5.17
N ALA A 50 13.39 21.24 6.10
CA ALA A 50 12.23 22.09 5.94
C ALA A 50 12.42 23.55 6.41
N GLN A 51 13.61 23.95 6.86
CA GLN A 51 13.86 25.35 7.26
C GLN A 51 13.56 26.32 6.12
N GLY A 52 12.61 27.24 6.31
CA GLY A 52 12.15 28.20 5.28
C GLY A 52 11.23 27.58 4.22
N TRP A 53 10.76 26.34 4.39
CA TRP A 53 9.73 25.74 3.54
C TRP A 53 8.32 26.24 3.94
N VAL A 54 7.37 26.16 3.00
CA VAL A 54 5.98 26.52 3.27
C VAL A 54 5.41 25.52 4.29
N GLN A 55 5.10 26.00 5.49
CA GLN A 55 4.48 25.16 6.50
C GLN A 55 2.99 24.96 6.21
N ALA A 56 2.50 23.74 6.42
CA ALA A 56 1.07 23.47 6.41
C ALA A 56 0.39 24.22 7.55
N ARG A 57 -0.77 24.83 7.29
CA ARG A 57 -1.60 25.37 8.36
C ARG A 57 -2.13 24.22 9.21
N PRO A 58 -2.08 24.29 10.55
CA PRO A 58 -2.66 23.26 11.40
C PRO A 58 -4.13 23.03 11.01
N GLY A 59 -4.51 21.77 10.76
CA GLY A 59 -5.86 21.39 10.35
C GLY A 59 -6.23 21.67 8.89
N ALA A 60 -5.36 22.28 8.08
CA ALA A 60 -5.59 22.32 6.64
C ALA A 60 -5.37 20.91 6.05
N PRO A 61 -6.38 20.29 5.44
CA PRO A 61 -6.14 19.03 4.75
C PRO A 61 -5.10 19.29 3.66
N LEU A 62 -3.96 18.58 3.70
CA LEU A 62 -3.18 18.38 2.50
C LEU A 62 -4.13 17.69 1.54
N ALA A 63 -4.80 18.51 0.74
CA ALA A 63 -5.79 18.16 -0.27
C ALA A 63 -6.29 16.71 -0.28
N SER A 64 -7.59 16.59 -0.18
CA SER A 64 -8.44 15.51 -0.69
C SER A 64 -7.72 14.45 -1.54
N ASP A 65 -8.30 13.26 -1.63
CA ASP A 65 -7.95 12.10 -2.50
C ASP A 65 -7.67 12.42 -3.99
N SER A 66 -7.24 13.63 -4.31
CA SER A 66 -7.01 14.14 -5.66
C SER A 66 -5.79 15.06 -5.76
N TRP A 67 -4.70 14.69 -5.09
CA TRP A 67 -3.44 15.45 -5.03
C TRP A 67 -2.88 15.82 -6.41
N TRP A 68 -3.04 14.97 -7.44
CA TRP A 68 -2.56 15.19 -8.81
C TRP A 68 -3.25 16.36 -9.52
N LYS A 69 -4.45 16.77 -9.10
CA LYS A 69 -5.14 17.94 -9.66
C LYS A 69 -4.40 19.25 -9.43
N ARG A 70 -3.44 19.28 -8.50
CA ARG A 70 -2.57 20.44 -8.26
C ARG A 70 -1.67 20.77 -9.45
N TYR A 71 -1.40 19.80 -10.32
CA TYR A 71 -0.64 20.00 -11.55
C TYR A 71 -1.48 20.60 -12.68
N GLN A 72 -2.79 20.77 -12.50
CA GLN A 72 -3.74 21.38 -13.43
C GLN A 72 -3.72 20.76 -14.84
N ASP A 73 -3.40 19.47 -14.93
CA ASP A 73 -3.28 18.72 -16.18
C ASP A 73 -4.52 17.84 -16.41
N PRO A 74 -5.35 18.15 -17.43
CA PRO A 74 -6.58 17.39 -17.71
C PRO A 74 -6.32 15.94 -18.09
N LEU A 75 -5.24 15.66 -18.87
CA LEU A 75 -4.92 14.29 -19.28
C LEU A 75 -4.43 13.45 -18.11
N LEU A 76 -3.60 14.02 -17.23
CA LEU A 76 -3.22 13.35 -15.98
C LEU A 76 -4.46 13.02 -15.14
N ASN A 77 -5.43 13.94 -15.04
CA ASN A 77 -6.67 13.69 -14.31
C ASN A 77 -7.46 12.51 -14.91
N GLU A 78 -7.55 12.44 -16.23
CA GLU A 78 -8.20 11.34 -16.94
C GLU A 78 -7.48 10.00 -16.68
N LEU A 79 -6.15 9.96 -16.86
CA LEU A 79 -5.34 8.76 -16.69
C LEU A 79 -5.43 8.22 -15.24
N VAL A 80 -5.38 9.10 -14.24
CA VAL A 80 -5.56 8.69 -12.83
C VAL A 80 -6.99 8.18 -12.60
N GLY A 81 -7.99 8.77 -13.22
CA GLY A 81 -9.37 8.26 -13.22
C GLY A 81 -9.46 6.83 -13.73
N ARG A 82 -8.86 6.54 -14.89
CA ARG A 82 -8.79 5.19 -15.47
C ARG A 82 -8.02 4.22 -14.58
N LEU A 83 -6.86 4.63 -14.04
CA LEU A 83 -6.06 3.82 -13.12
C LEU A 83 -6.89 3.37 -11.90
N ASN A 84 -7.63 4.28 -11.28
CA ASN A 84 -8.42 3.97 -10.09
C ASN A 84 -9.50 2.90 -10.34
N VAL A 85 -9.93 2.72 -11.58
CA VAL A 85 -10.98 1.75 -11.98
C VAL A 85 -10.37 0.44 -12.48
N SER A 86 -9.30 0.51 -13.26
CA SER A 86 -8.85 -0.62 -14.11
C SER A 86 -7.50 -1.21 -13.70
N ASN A 87 -6.78 -0.59 -12.74
CA ASN A 87 -5.46 -1.07 -12.35
C ASN A 87 -5.53 -2.41 -11.62
N GLN A 88 -4.83 -3.43 -12.16
CA GLN A 88 -4.88 -4.81 -11.63
C GLN A 88 -4.18 -4.97 -10.27
N THR A 89 -3.15 -4.18 -9.98
CA THR A 89 -2.49 -4.17 -8.67
C THR A 89 -3.44 -3.62 -7.60
N LEU A 90 -4.20 -2.57 -7.94
CA LEU A 90 -5.22 -2.03 -7.05
C LEU A 90 -6.38 -3.03 -6.86
N ALA A 91 -6.84 -3.68 -7.92
CA ALA A 91 -7.85 -4.74 -7.84
C ALA A 91 -7.40 -5.90 -6.93
N GLN A 92 -6.13 -6.32 -7.04
CA GLN A 92 -5.54 -7.32 -6.14
C GLN A 92 -5.55 -6.86 -4.67
N ALA A 93 -5.20 -5.60 -4.39
CA ALA A 93 -5.22 -5.07 -3.03
C ALA A 93 -6.65 -5.04 -2.46
N VAL A 94 -7.66 -4.67 -3.27
CA VAL A 94 -9.08 -4.71 -2.88
C VAL A 94 -9.52 -6.14 -2.59
N ALA A 95 -9.17 -7.11 -3.44
CA ALA A 95 -9.53 -8.52 -3.21
C ALA A 95 -8.89 -9.09 -1.92
N ARG A 96 -7.67 -8.67 -1.58
CA ARG A 96 -7.04 -9.03 -0.28
C ARG A 96 -7.78 -8.40 0.90
N TYR A 97 -8.25 -7.18 0.76
CA TYR A 97 -9.10 -6.56 1.77
C TYR A 97 -10.42 -7.31 1.95
N ASP A 98 -11.09 -7.70 0.86
CA ASP A 98 -12.33 -8.50 0.91
C ASP A 98 -12.08 -9.86 1.59
N GLN A 99 -10.93 -10.48 1.35
CA GLN A 99 -10.49 -11.69 2.05
C GLN A 99 -10.35 -11.46 3.56
N ALA A 100 -9.75 -10.33 3.98
CA ALA A 100 -9.61 -9.98 5.39
C ALA A 100 -10.97 -9.71 6.05
N VAL A 101 -11.90 -9.05 5.35
CA VAL A 101 -13.30 -8.86 5.79
C VAL A 101 -13.97 -10.22 6.01
N ALA A 102 -13.83 -11.15 5.09
CA ALA A 102 -14.39 -12.50 5.22
C ALA A 102 -13.76 -13.27 6.40
N ALA A 103 -12.45 -13.14 6.63
CA ALA A 103 -11.76 -13.74 7.78
C ALA A 103 -12.27 -13.15 9.11
N THR A 104 -12.53 -11.84 9.17
CA THR A 104 -13.14 -11.19 10.34
C THR A 104 -14.56 -11.73 10.60
N ALA A 105 -15.35 -11.89 9.54
CA ALA A 105 -16.69 -12.48 9.65
C ALA A 105 -16.63 -13.95 10.13
N GLN A 106 -15.67 -14.73 9.63
CA GLN A 106 -15.41 -16.10 10.09
C GLN A 106 -15.01 -16.12 11.57
N SER A 107 -14.09 -15.26 12.00
CA SER A 107 -13.70 -15.15 13.40
C SER A 107 -14.88 -14.76 14.29
N ARG A 108 -15.76 -13.86 13.81
CA ARG A 108 -16.99 -13.48 14.52
C ARG A 108 -17.96 -14.66 14.65
N SER A 109 -18.04 -15.56 13.67
CA SER A 109 -18.94 -16.70 13.71
C SER A 109 -18.62 -17.67 14.85
N SER A 110 -17.37 -17.70 15.34
CA SER A 110 -16.96 -18.53 16.47
C SER A 110 -17.63 -18.17 17.81
N PHE A 111 -18.25 -16.98 17.92
CA PHE A 111 -19.06 -16.62 19.09
C PHE A 111 -20.43 -17.32 19.12
N PHE A 112 -20.86 -17.92 18.02
CA PHE A 112 -22.17 -18.55 17.90
C PHE A 112 -22.06 -20.06 17.88
N PRO A 113 -23.12 -20.79 18.32
CA PRO A 113 -23.14 -22.23 18.21
C PRO A 113 -23.05 -22.71 16.77
N THR A 114 -22.34 -23.82 16.56
CA THR A 114 -22.34 -24.56 15.29
C THR A 114 -23.26 -25.76 15.38
N THR A 115 -24.01 -26.01 14.32
CA THR A 115 -24.85 -27.19 14.20
C THR A 115 -24.35 -28.04 13.03
N GLY A 116 -24.23 -29.35 13.28
CA GLY A 116 -23.84 -30.33 12.29
C GLY A 116 -24.85 -31.44 12.14
N PHE A 117 -25.03 -31.95 10.93
CA PHE A 117 -25.76 -33.20 10.67
C PHE A 117 -24.77 -34.27 10.22
N SER A 118 -24.87 -35.44 10.81
CA SER A 118 -24.10 -36.62 10.41
C SER A 118 -25.01 -37.81 10.16
N LEU A 119 -24.75 -38.55 9.09
CA LEU A 119 -25.38 -39.83 8.78
C LEU A 119 -24.27 -40.81 8.43
N SER A 120 -24.17 -41.90 9.18
CA SER A 120 -23.21 -42.97 8.93
C SER A 120 -23.88 -44.33 8.87
N GLY A 121 -23.31 -45.21 8.06
CA GLY A 121 -23.75 -46.59 7.99
C GLY A 121 -22.55 -47.49 8.18
N ASP A 122 -22.59 -48.36 9.17
CA ASP A 122 -21.52 -49.28 9.50
C ASP A 122 -22.00 -50.72 9.49
N ARG A 123 -21.15 -51.64 9.01
CA ARG A 123 -21.31 -53.07 9.14
C ARG A 123 -20.14 -53.61 9.94
N ALA A 124 -20.40 -54.03 11.15
CA ALA A 124 -19.36 -54.46 12.08
C ALA A 124 -19.62 -55.89 12.61
N LYS A 125 -18.53 -56.62 12.93
CA LYS A 125 -18.58 -57.90 13.63
C LYS A 125 -18.26 -57.62 15.12
N SER A 126 -19.22 -57.96 15.99
CA SER A 126 -19.02 -57.97 17.43
C SER A 126 -19.12 -59.40 17.99
N ALA A 127 -18.98 -59.54 19.32
CA ALA A 127 -19.19 -60.84 19.97
C ALA A 127 -20.61 -61.42 19.76
N ALA A 128 -21.60 -60.54 19.50
CA ALA A 128 -22.98 -60.92 19.20
C ALA A 128 -23.25 -61.27 17.75
N GLY A 129 -22.22 -61.21 16.85
CA GLY A 129 -22.37 -61.48 15.42
C GLY A 129 -22.07 -60.28 14.51
N ILE A 130 -22.39 -60.43 13.24
CA ILE A 130 -22.28 -59.34 12.25
C ILE A 130 -23.61 -58.57 12.26
N GLY A 131 -23.53 -57.28 12.49
CA GLY A 131 -24.65 -56.35 12.47
C GLY A 131 -24.42 -55.16 11.54
N ASN A 132 -25.52 -54.57 11.06
CA ASN A 132 -25.51 -53.25 10.40
C ASN A 132 -26.02 -52.22 11.39
N SER A 133 -25.49 -51.01 11.32
CA SER A 133 -26.04 -49.85 12.03
C SER A 133 -26.10 -48.63 11.11
N VAL A 134 -27.20 -47.92 11.16
CA VAL A 134 -27.35 -46.61 10.53
C VAL A 134 -27.55 -45.60 11.66
N ASN A 135 -26.63 -44.69 11.79
CA ASN A 135 -26.64 -43.64 12.83
C ASN A 135 -26.80 -42.29 12.16
N GLY A 136 -27.88 -41.58 12.49
CA GLY A 136 -28.08 -40.20 12.04
C GLY A 136 -28.26 -39.29 13.26
N SER A 137 -27.52 -38.22 13.32
CA SER A 137 -27.59 -37.27 14.43
C SER A 137 -27.41 -35.81 14.00
N VAL A 138 -28.08 -34.94 14.70
CA VAL A 138 -27.84 -33.50 14.70
C VAL A 138 -27.07 -33.17 15.97
N SER A 139 -25.93 -32.51 15.80
CA SER A 139 -25.10 -32.03 16.91
C SER A 139 -25.09 -30.52 16.99
N LEU A 140 -25.00 -30.00 18.20
CA LEU A 140 -24.77 -28.58 18.49
C LEU A 140 -23.49 -28.48 19.33
N GLN A 141 -22.63 -27.55 18.97
CA GLN A 141 -21.42 -27.27 19.75
C GLN A 141 -21.23 -25.77 19.87
N TRP A 142 -20.94 -25.28 21.06
CA TRP A 142 -20.66 -23.88 21.36
C TRP A 142 -19.56 -23.78 22.40
N GLU A 143 -18.54 -22.93 22.09
CA GLU A 143 -17.44 -22.60 23.01
C GLU A 143 -17.81 -21.32 23.78
N ALA A 144 -17.86 -21.42 25.11
CA ALA A 144 -18.10 -20.25 25.95
C ALA A 144 -16.77 -19.52 26.17
N ASP A 145 -16.66 -18.31 25.68
CA ASP A 145 -15.44 -17.49 25.75
C ASP A 145 -15.21 -16.89 27.16
N LEU A 146 -14.89 -17.74 28.15
CA LEU A 146 -14.65 -17.32 29.53
C LEU A 146 -13.36 -16.48 29.65
N TRP A 147 -12.33 -16.87 28.95
CA TRP A 147 -10.97 -16.31 29.09
C TRP A 147 -10.62 -15.30 28.02
N GLY A 148 -11.52 -15.03 27.10
CA GLY A 148 -11.35 -14.06 26.04
C GLY A 148 -10.57 -14.55 24.81
N LYS A 149 -10.36 -15.86 24.65
CA LYS A 149 -9.71 -16.46 23.48
C LYS A 149 -10.37 -16.03 22.16
N LEU A 150 -11.69 -16.18 22.06
CA LEU A 150 -12.45 -15.82 20.86
C LEU A 150 -12.50 -14.30 20.67
N ARG A 151 -12.59 -13.53 21.75
CA ARG A 151 -12.51 -12.06 21.70
C ARG A 151 -11.16 -11.60 21.18
N ARG A 152 -10.04 -12.16 21.66
CA ARG A 152 -8.68 -11.83 21.17
C ARG A 152 -8.46 -12.29 19.74
N GLN A 153 -9.02 -13.43 19.34
CA GLN A 153 -8.97 -13.88 17.94
C GLN A 153 -9.72 -12.93 17.01
N TYR A 154 -10.90 -12.47 17.42
CA TYR A 154 -11.68 -11.47 16.66
C TYR A 154 -10.97 -10.11 16.62
N GLU A 155 -10.38 -9.67 17.73
CA GLU A 155 -9.58 -8.43 17.81
C GLU A 155 -8.40 -8.48 16.85
N SER A 156 -7.68 -9.61 16.78
CA SER A 156 -6.61 -9.83 15.83
C SER A 156 -7.11 -9.73 14.39
N SER A 157 -8.14 -10.51 14.02
CA SER A 157 -8.69 -10.50 12.67
C SER A 157 -9.21 -9.13 12.25
N ARG A 158 -9.85 -8.40 13.16
CA ARG A 158 -10.33 -7.03 12.91
C ARG A 158 -9.17 -6.03 12.72
N SER A 159 -8.07 -6.22 13.45
CA SER A 159 -6.88 -5.38 13.28
C SER A 159 -6.21 -5.65 11.93
N ASP A 160 -6.15 -6.91 11.50
CA ASP A 160 -5.64 -7.31 10.18
C ASP A 160 -6.54 -6.79 9.04
N GLU A 161 -7.86 -6.78 9.22
CA GLU A 161 -8.79 -6.13 8.28
C GLU A 161 -8.51 -4.63 8.14
N GLN A 162 -8.28 -3.94 9.27
CA GLN A 162 -7.92 -2.51 9.26
C GLN A 162 -6.57 -2.27 8.59
N ALA A 163 -5.58 -3.15 8.83
CA ALA A 163 -4.29 -3.10 8.15
C ALA A 163 -4.45 -3.27 6.64
N SER A 164 -5.19 -4.29 6.20
CA SER A 164 -5.44 -4.56 4.78
C SER A 164 -6.19 -3.42 4.08
N ARG A 165 -7.11 -2.76 4.78
CA ARG A 165 -7.78 -1.56 4.28
C ARG A 165 -6.82 -0.39 4.07
N ALA A 166 -5.87 -0.20 4.99
CA ALA A 166 -4.82 0.80 4.84
C ALA A 166 -3.86 0.44 3.70
N ASP A 167 -3.57 -0.87 3.48
CA ASP A 167 -2.79 -1.35 2.35
C ASP A 167 -3.43 -1.01 0.99
N VAL A 168 -4.76 -1.05 0.87
CA VAL A 168 -5.47 -0.59 -0.34
C VAL A 168 -5.19 0.89 -0.60
N ALA A 169 -5.21 1.73 0.44
CA ALA A 169 -4.90 3.15 0.30
C ALA A 169 -3.41 3.37 -0.08
N ALA A 170 -2.49 2.61 0.52
CA ALA A 170 -1.07 2.66 0.20
C ALA A 170 -0.81 2.23 -1.26
N ALA A 171 -1.41 1.13 -1.71
CA ALA A 171 -1.32 0.66 -3.08
C ALA A 171 -1.87 1.70 -4.07
N ARG A 172 -3.01 2.31 -3.77
CA ARG A 172 -3.60 3.38 -4.58
C ARG A 172 -2.66 4.56 -4.73
N LEU A 173 -2.13 5.08 -3.62
CA LEU A 173 -1.19 6.19 -3.61
C LEU A 173 0.08 5.87 -4.41
N SER A 174 0.62 4.66 -4.22
CA SER A 174 1.82 4.18 -4.94
C SER A 174 1.58 4.12 -6.45
N MET A 175 0.46 3.53 -6.91
CA MET A 175 0.15 3.42 -8.34
C MET A 175 -0.12 4.78 -8.97
N GLN A 176 -0.84 5.67 -8.28
CA GLN A 176 -1.07 7.05 -8.73
C GLN A 176 0.24 7.83 -8.84
N SER A 177 1.14 7.69 -7.86
CA SER A 177 2.45 8.33 -7.86
C SER A 177 3.31 7.82 -9.03
N THR A 178 3.34 6.50 -9.24
CA THR A 178 4.06 5.88 -10.36
C THR A 178 3.52 6.37 -11.70
N LEU A 179 2.20 6.41 -11.86
CA LEU A 179 1.57 6.94 -13.08
C LEU A 179 1.96 8.40 -13.34
N ALA A 180 1.88 9.25 -12.33
CA ALA A 180 2.22 10.67 -12.47
C ALA A 180 3.70 10.86 -12.85
N GLN A 181 4.62 10.10 -12.23
CA GLN A 181 6.05 10.15 -12.57
C GLN A 181 6.31 9.71 -14.02
N GLN A 182 5.71 8.60 -14.46
CA GLN A 182 5.85 8.11 -15.83
C GLN A 182 5.22 9.06 -16.85
N TYR A 183 4.07 9.64 -16.53
CA TYR A 183 3.44 10.64 -17.35
C TYR A 183 4.29 11.90 -17.54
N PHE A 184 4.82 12.45 -16.45
CA PHE A 184 5.72 13.60 -16.52
C PHE A 184 7.02 13.27 -17.25
N ALA A 185 7.58 12.08 -17.03
CA ALA A 185 8.74 11.63 -17.78
C ALA A 185 8.46 11.56 -19.29
N LEU A 186 7.29 11.04 -19.70
CA LEU A 186 6.86 10.98 -21.09
C LEU A 186 6.71 12.38 -21.69
N ARG A 187 6.07 13.32 -20.98
CA ARG A 187 5.93 14.72 -21.44
C ARG A 187 7.28 15.42 -21.59
N MET A 188 8.22 15.14 -20.69
CA MET A 188 9.58 15.68 -20.81
C MET A 188 10.38 15.05 -21.97
N LEU A 189 10.09 13.79 -22.34
CA LEU A 189 10.62 13.19 -23.55
C LEU A 189 10.02 13.82 -24.83
N ASP A 190 8.75 14.19 -24.82
CA ASP A 190 8.14 14.95 -25.93
C ASP A 190 8.86 16.30 -26.11
N GLU A 191 9.16 17.03 -25.04
CA GLU A 191 9.93 18.28 -25.09
C GLU A 191 11.37 18.04 -25.56
N ARG A 192 12.01 16.99 -25.07
CA ARG A 192 13.37 16.61 -25.52
C ARG A 192 13.39 16.24 -27.00
N LYS A 193 12.38 15.56 -27.52
CA LYS A 193 12.26 15.27 -28.96
C LYS A 193 12.15 16.55 -29.78
N ARG A 194 11.34 17.52 -29.31
CA ARG A 194 11.21 18.84 -29.98
C ARG A 194 12.55 19.59 -30.03
N LEU A 195 13.30 19.57 -28.91
CA LEU A 195 14.64 20.15 -28.84
C LEU A 195 15.60 19.46 -29.82
N LEU A 196 15.65 18.14 -29.84
CA LEU A 196 16.50 17.38 -30.78
C LEU A 196 16.14 17.65 -32.23
N GLN A 197 14.86 17.76 -32.60
CA GLN A 197 14.43 18.14 -33.91
C GLN A 197 14.85 19.58 -34.27
N ALA A 198 14.83 20.52 -33.34
CA ALA A 198 15.35 21.87 -33.54
C ALA A 198 16.87 21.85 -33.78
N ASN A 199 17.60 21.01 -33.07
CA ASN A 199 19.05 20.81 -33.24
C ASN A 199 19.37 20.20 -34.61
N VAL A 200 18.61 19.17 -35.05
CA VAL A 200 18.74 18.62 -36.42
C VAL A 200 18.61 19.73 -37.49
N ARG A 201 17.54 20.55 -37.38
CA ARG A 201 17.36 21.68 -38.33
C ARG A 201 18.52 22.71 -38.28
N ALA A 202 19.12 22.92 -37.08
CA ALA A 202 20.27 23.80 -36.95
C ALA A 202 21.52 23.21 -37.60
N TYR A 203 21.76 21.91 -37.42
CA TYR A 203 22.89 21.20 -38.07
C TYR A 203 22.71 21.11 -39.60
N GLU A 204 21.47 20.91 -40.11
CA GLU A 204 21.17 20.96 -41.53
C GLU A 204 21.58 22.30 -42.11
N ARG A 205 21.26 23.43 -41.46
CA ARG A 205 21.74 24.76 -41.86
C ARG A 205 23.25 24.88 -41.81
N SER A 206 23.91 24.30 -40.81
CA SER A 206 25.39 24.31 -40.71
C SER A 206 26.03 23.55 -41.87
N VAL A 207 25.49 22.37 -42.25
CA VAL A 207 25.97 21.60 -43.39
C VAL A 207 25.85 22.44 -44.68
N GLN A 208 24.68 23.08 -44.92
CA GLN A 208 24.44 23.88 -46.08
C GLN A 208 25.42 25.08 -46.18
N ILE A 209 25.65 25.77 -45.05
CA ILE A 209 26.60 26.90 -45.02
C ILE A 209 28.02 26.41 -45.35
N ASN A 210 28.48 25.33 -44.75
CA ASN A 210 29.80 24.77 -45.00
C ASN A 210 29.96 24.29 -46.46
N GLN A 211 28.91 23.64 -47.01
CA GLN A 211 28.93 23.20 -48.39
C GLN A 211 29.06 24.40 -49.36
N ASN A 212 28.26 25.45 -49.18
CA ASN A 212 28.31 26.65 -50.00
C ASN A 212 29.71 27.34 -49.94
N ARG A 213 30.34 27.40 -48.73
CA ARG A 213 31.65 27.98 -48.56
C ARG A 213 32.76 27.11 -49.18
N TYR A 214 32.61 25.80 -49.16
CA TYR A 214 33.49 24.87 -49.86
C TYR A 214 33.42 25.03 -51.37
N ASP A 215 32.23 25.11 -51.93
CA ASP A 215 32.00 25.29 -53.36
C ASP A 215 32.54 26.62 -53.89
N GLN A 216 32.62 27.62 -52.98
CA GLN A 216 33.26 28.91 -53.24
C GLN A 216 34.77 28.92 -52.99
N GLY A 217 35.39 27.80 -52.55
CA GLY A 217 36.80 27.67 -52.28
C GLY A 217 37.29 28.36 -50.97
N VAL A 218 36.37 28.76 -50.06
CA VAL A 218 36.69 29.51 -48.83
C VAL A 218 36.58 28.67 -47.56
N ALA A 219 36.22 27.39 -47.67
CA ALA A 219 36.21 26.44 -46.55
C ALA A 219 36.85 25.10 -46.95
N ALA A 220 37.36 24.36 -45.99
CA ALA A 220 37.93 23.03 -46.20
C ALA A 220 36.85 21.97 -46.34
N ARG A 221 37.09 20.92 -47.13
CA ARG A 221 36.18 19.75 -47.18
C ARG A 221 35.97 19.09 -45.82
N ALA A 222 36.98 19.15 -44.94
CA ALA A 222 36.92 18.66 -43.56
C ALA A 222 35.80 19.31 -42.76
N ASP A 223 35.49 20.61 -43.00
CA ASP A 223 34.44 21.33 -42.32
C ASP A 223 33.04 20.79 -42.73
N VAL A 224 32.86 20.49 -44.03
CA VAL A 224 31.63 19.88 -44.56
C VAL A 224 31.39 18.51 -43.92
N VAL A 225 32.43 17.64 -43.93
CA VAL A 225 32.31 16.27 -43.39
C VAL A 225 32.08 16.30 -41.88
N SER A 226 32.70 17.23 -41.17
CA SER A 226 32.49 17.42 -39.72
C SER A 226 31.05 17.87 -39.44
N ALA A 227 30.52 18.81 -40.20
CA ALA A 227 29.12 19.24 -40.08
C ALA A 227 28.13 18.10 -40.39
N GLN A 228 28.41 17.28 -41.42
CA GLN A 228 27.62 16.09 -41.73
C GLN A 228 27.63 15.08 -40.61
N ALA A 229 28.78 14.78 -40.01
CA ALA A 229 28.91 13.86 -38.88
C ALA A 229 28.06 14.32 -37.66
N GLN A 230 28.07 15.62 -37.36
CA GLN A 230 27.19 16.19 -36.31
C GLN A 230 25.71 16.07 -36.63
N LEU A 231 25.32 16.34 -37.87
CA LEU A 231 23.95 16.18 -38.33
C LEU A 231 23.45 14.73 -38.16
N GLU A 232 24.23 13.77 -38.64
CA GLU A 232 23.83 12.36 -38.55
C GLU A 232 23.81 11.87 -37.09
N GLY A 233 24.72 12.33 -36.25
CA GLY A 233 24.68 12.08 -34.80
C GLY A 233 23.43 12.66 -34.11
N ALA A 234 23.02 13.87 -34.51
CA ALA A 234 21.80 14.49 -34.01
C ALA A 234 20.53 13.73 -34.50
N ARG A 235 20.51 13.29 -35.77
CA ARG A 235 19.42 12.46 -36.31
C ARG A 235 19.30 11.14 -35.58
N ALA A 236 20.43 10.45 -35.35
CA ALA A 236 20.45 9.20 -34.58
C ALA A 236 19.88 9.40 -33.16
N SER A 237 20.26 10.51 -32.49
CA SER A 237 19.74 10.85 -31.15
C SER A 237 18.24 11.16 -31.18
N ALA A 238 17.75 11.82 -32.21
CA ALA A 238 16.32 12.13 -32.37
C ALA A 238 15.47 10.87 -32.64
N ILE A 239 16.04 9.84 -33.28
CA ILE A 239 15.38 8.55 -33.49
C ILE A 239 15.40 7.74 -32.18
N ALA A 240 16.53 7.71 -31.47
CA ALA A 240 16.67 6.90 -30.25
C ALA A 240 15.62 7.24 -29.17
N ILE A 241 15.24 8.52 -29.04
CA ILE A 241 14.28 8.95 -28.02
C ILE A 241 12.86 8.36 -28.23
N GLU A 242 12.54 7.87 -29.43
CA GLU A 242 11.26 7.24 -29.71
C GLU A 242 11.12 5.91 -28.96
N ALA A 243 12.21 5.18 -28.79
CA ALA A 243 12.20 3.94 -28.00
C ALA A 243 11.90 4.23 -26.53
N ASP A 244 12.56 5.23 -25.94
CA ASP A 244 12.35 5.62 -24.54
C ASP A 244 10.90 6.06 -24.30
N ARG A 245 10.35 6.85 -25.26
CA ARG A 245 8.96 7.31 -25.21
C ARG A 245 7.96 6.15 -25.25
N ASN A 246 8.17 5.21 -26.16
CA ASN A 246 7.30 4.04 -26.32
C ASN A 246 7.31 3.18 -25.04
N VAL A 247 8.46 2.99 -24.40
CA VAL A 247 8.56 2.27 -23.12
C VAL A 247 7.69 2.92 -22.04
N LEU A 248 7.73 4.26 -21.91
CA LEU A 248 6.88 4.95 -20.94
C LEU A 248 5.39 4.89 -21.31
N GLU A 249 5.05 5.01 -22.57
CA GLU A 249 3.67 4.88 -23.06
C GLU A 249 3.11 3.48 -22.76
N HIS A 250 3.89 2.43 -23.03
CA HIS A 250 3.52 1.05 -22.69
C HIS A 250 3.34 0.85 -21.18
N ALA A 251 4.21 1.44 -20.38
CA ALA A 251 4.11 1.35 -18.92
C ALA A 251 2.85 2.07 -18.38
N ILE A 252 2.51 3.24 -18.95
CA ILE A 252 1.26 3.94 -18.62
C ILE A 252 0.04 3.10 -19.03
N ALA A 253 0.05 2.47 -20.22
CA ALA A 253 -1.02 1.58 -20.66
C ALA A 253 -1.27 0.45 -19.64
N VAL A 254 -0.21 -0.21 -19.17
CA VAL A 254 -0.31 -1.27 -18.18
C VAL A 254 -0.88 -0.74 -16.85
N LEU A 255 -0.46 0.45 -16.41
CA LEU A 255 -0.97 1.06 -15.18
C LEU A 255 -2.47 1.36 -15.23
N ILE A 256 -2.99 1.73 -16.39
CA ILE A 256 -4.44 1.97 -16.58
C ILE A 256 -5.20 0.73 -17.05
N GLY A 257 -4.56 -0.46 -17.01
CA GLY A 257 -5.19 -1.75 -17.31
C GLY A 257 -5.54 -1.94 -18.78
N GLN A 258 -4.80 -1.32 -19.71
CA GLN A 258 -5.00 -1.46 -21.16
C GLN A 258 -3.82 -2.19 -21.83
N PRO A 259 -4.09 -3.01 -22.87
CA PRO A 259 -3.03 -3.56 -23.69
C PRO A 259 -2.22 -2.44 -24.37
N PRO A 260 -0.89 -2.44 -24.32
CA PRO A 260 -0.05 -1.40 -24.94
C PRO A 260 -0.34 -1.16 -26.43
N ALA A 261 -0.70 -2.22 -27.16
CA ALA A 261 -1.01 -2.12 -28.60
C ALA A 261 -2.27 -1.31 -28.94
N SER A 262 -3.17 -1.07 -27.97
CA SER A 262 -4.42 -0.33 -28.15
C SER A 262 -4.42 1.04 -27.48
N PHE A 263 -3.27 1.47 -26.98
CA PHE A 263 -3.14 2.72 -26.24
C PHE A 263 -2.06 3.61 -26.87
N ALA A 264 -2.37 4.89 -26.98
CA ALA A 264 -1.43 5.91 -27.42
C ALA A 264 -1.70 7.23 -26.71
N ILE A 265 -0.64 7.95 -26.39
CA ILE A 265 -0.69 9.34 -25.91
C ILE A 265 -0.14 10.24 -27.03
N GLU A 266 -0.93 11.18 -27.48
CA GLU A 266 -0.49 12.14 -28.48
C GLU A 266 0.65 13.01 -27.93
N ALA A 267 1.72 13.17 -28.74
CA ALA A 267 2.83 14.02 -28.39
C ALA A 267 2.37 15.49 -28.41
N ALA A 268 2.56 16.19 -27.32
CA ALA A 268 2.16 17.58 -27.17
C ALA A 268 3.23 18.41 -26.48
N ALA A 269 3.20 19.72 -26.70
CA ALA A 269 3.99 20.66 -25.90
C ALA A 269 3.55 20.61 -24.44
N TYR A 270 4.49 20.67 -23.52
CA TYR A 270 4.18 20.61 -22.11
C TYR A 270 4.68 21.86 -21.37
N ASP A 271 3.73 22.62 -20.82
CA ASP A 271 4.02 23.74 -19.94
C ASP A 271 4.03 23.26 -18.49
N VAL A 272 5.22 23.28 -17.90
CA VAL A 272 5.45 22.69 -16.58
C VAL A 272 4.87 23.57 -15.49
N GLN A 273 3.90 23.04 -14.74
CA GLN A 273 3.33 23.67 -13.55
C GLN A 273 3.87 23.00 -12.27
N PHE A 274 4.62 23.76 -11.46
CA PHE A 274 5.10 23.28 -10.17
C PHE A 274 4.10 23.64 -9.06
N PRO A 275 3.48 22.65 -8.40
CA PRO A 275 2.57 22.94 -7.30
C PRO A 275 3.32 23.40 -6.05
N SER A 276 2.71 24.32 -5.28
CA SER A 276 3.16 24.59 -3.92
C SER A 276 2.77 23.42 -3.01
N ILE A 277 3.75 22.81 -2.36
CA ILE A 277 3.57 21.65 -1.49
C ILE A 277 3.91 22.07 -0.06
N PRO A 278 2.91 22.31 0.81
CA PRO A 278 3.15 22.62 2.22
C PRO A 278 3.58 21.36 2.97
N VAL A 279 4.56 21.48 3.85
CA VAL A 279 5.07 20.39 4.69
C VAL A 279 4.61 20.60 6.13
N ASP A 280 4.06 19.55 6.74
CA ASP A 280 3.59 19.50 8.11
C ASP A 280 4.69 18.99 9.07
N VAL A 281 4.38 18.88 10.36
CA VAL A 281 5.32 18.34 11.35
C VAL A 281 5.46 16.80 11.20
N PRO A 282 6.61 16.23 11.58
CA PRO A 282 6.87 14.79 11.37
C PRO A 282 5.83 13.86 12.02
N SER A 283 5.30 14.23 13.19
CA SER A 283 4.31 13.41 13.90
C SER A 283 2.98 13.22 13.14
N THR A 284 2.63 14.11 12.21
CA THR A 284 1.41 13.96 11.41
C THR A 284 1.49 12.81 10.41
N LEU A 285 2.69 12.39 10.02
CA LEU A 285 2.88 11.23 9.14
C LEU A 285 2.29 9.95 9.75
N LEU A 286 2.33 9.80 11.08
CA LEU A 286 1.75 8.65 11.79
C LEU A 286 0.25 8.49 11.55
N LEU A 287 -0.44 9.55 11.16
CA LEU A 287 -1.88 9.56 10.89
C LEU A 287 -2.23 9.65 9.40
N ARG A 288 -1.29 10.16 8.59
CA ARG A 288 -1.54 10.49 7.17
C ARG A 288 -0.90 9.51 6.19
N ARG A 289 0.01 8.66 6.64
CA ARG A 289 0.61 7.62 5.78
C ARG A 289 -0.10 6.30 5.97
N PRO A 290 -0.74 5.77 4.92
CA PRO A 290 -1.49 4.53 5.03
C PRO A 290 -0.60 3.31 5.32
N ASP A 291 0.64 3.26 4.83
CA ASP A 291 1.62 2.21 5.13
C ASP A 291 2.03 2.16 6.61
N ILE A 292 2.23 3.33 7.24
CA ILE A 292 2.52 3.42 8.68
C ILE A 292 1.31 2.92 9.49
N VAL A 293 0.11 3.32 9.10
CA VAL A 293 -1.11 2.88 9.79
C VAL A 293 -1.34 1.39 9.59
N ALA A 294 -1.08 0.83 8.42
CA ALA A 294 -1.16 -0.62 8.19
C ALA A 294 -0.19 -1.39 9.10
N ALA A 295 1.06 -0.93 9.20
CA ALA A 295 2.05 -1.54 10.09
C ALA A 295 1.63 -1.46 11.57
N GLU A 296 1.10 -0.32 12.02
CA GLU A 296 0.59 -0.14 13.38
C GLU A 296 -0.58 -1.10 13.69
N ARG A 297 -1.50 -1.31 12.74
CA ARG A 297 -2.61 -2.26 12.90
C ARG A 297 -2.14 -3.71 12.96
N ARG A 298 -1.07 -4.09 12.25
CA ARG A 298 -0.44 -5.42 12.38
C ARG A 298 0.18 -5.65 13.75
N VAL A 299 0.78 -4.61 14.35
CA VAL A 299 1.23 -4.70 15.76
C VAL A 299 0.06 -4.99 16.70
N ALA A 300 -1.09 -4.32 16.49
CA ALA A 300 -2.29 -4.58 17.28
C ALA A 300 -2.80 -6.03 17.11
N ALA A 301 -2.80 -6.55 15.88
CA ALA A 301 -3.16 -7.94 15.60
C ALA A 301 -2.24 -8.93 16.32
N ALA A 302 -0.92 -8.71 16.22
CA ALA A 302 0.07 -9.56 16.91
C ALA A 302 -0.03 -9.47 18.43
N ASN A 303 -0.37 -8.30 18.99
CA ASN A 303 -0.64 -8.16 20.42
C ASN A 303 -1.83 -9.03 20.86
N ALA A 304 -2.91 -9.02 20.12
CA ALA A 304 -4.09 -9.85 20.40
C ALA A 304 -3.76 -11.35 20.35
N GLN A 305 -2.89 -11.78 19.42
CA GLN A 305 -2.43 -13.18 19.33
C GLN A 305 -1.67 -13.66 20.56
N ILE A 306 -1.00 -12.78 21.32
CA ILE A 306 -0.41 -13.15 22.62
C ILE A 306 -1.52 -13.61 23.58
N GLY A 307 -2.64 -12.90 23.61
CA GLY A 307 -3.79 -13.29 24.44
C GLY A 307 -4.41 -14.62 24.02
N VAL A 308 -4.50 -14.89 22.71
CA VAL A 308 -4.95 -16.18 22.18
C VAL A 308 -4.00 -17.31 22.65
N ALA A 309 -2.68 -17.13 22.52
CA ALA A 309 -1.71 -18.14 22.98
C ALA A 309 -1.73 -18.35 24.49
N GLN A 310 -1.92 -17.28 25.27
CA GLN A 310 -2.00 -17.37 26.74
C GLN A 310 -3.29 -18.04 27.20
N SER A 311 -4.41 -17.91 26.47
CA SER A 311 -5.67 -18.55 26.81
C SER A 311 -5.58 -20.08 26.82
N ALA A 312 -4.64 -20.68 26.10
CA ALA A 312 -4.40 -22.12 26.09
C ALA A 312 -3.92 -22.71 27.45
N TRP A 313 -3.57 -21.86 28.41
CA TRP A 313 -3.27 -22.29 29.77
C TRP A 313 -4.51 -22.50 30.63
N PHE A 314 -5.67 -22.10 30.15
CA PHE A 314 -6.93 -22.19 30.89
C PHE A 314 -7.83 -23.26 30.27
N PRO A 315 -8.78 -23.83 31.06
CA PRO A 315 -9.71 -24.84 30.53
C PRO A 315 -10.68 -24.24 29.50
N ASP A 316 -10.88 -24.92 28.38
CA ASP A 316 -11.95 -24.61 27.44
C ASP A 316 -13.28 -25.14 27.95
N LEU A 317 -14.30 -24.28 28.01
CA LEU A 317 -15.66 -24.65 28.33
C LEU A 317 -16.50 -24.74 27.04
N THR A 318 -16.94 -25.95 26.72
CA THR A 318 -17.84 -26.19 25.59
C THR A 318 -19.21 -26.65 26.07
N LEU A 319 -20.27 -26.17 25.42
CA LEU A 319 -21.63 -26.68 25.56
C LEU A 319 -21.95 -27.54 24.33
N GLY A 320 -22.10 -28.83 24.56
CA GLY A 320 -22.44 -29.79 23.50
C GLY A 320 -23.85 -30.32 23.67
N GLY A 321 -24.52 -30.52 22.54
CA GLY A 321 -25.83 -31.20 22.50
C GLY A 321 -25.91 -32.10 21.27
N SER A 322 -26.62 -33.19 21.38
CA SER A 322 -26.93 -34.04 20.23
C SER A 322 -28.29 -34.66 20.35
N VAL A 323 -28.92 -34.92 19.21
CA VAL A 323 -30.19 -35.64 19.10
C VAL A 323 -30.09 -36.52 17.85
N GLY A 324 -30.57 -37.76 17.97
CA GLY A 324 -30.41 -38.68 16.85
C GLY A 324 -31.16 -39.99 17.00
N ASN A 325 -30.91 -40.86 16.04
CA ASN A 325 -31.50 -42.18 15.95
C ASN A 325 -30.44 -43.18 15.42
N THR A 326 -30.47 -44.40 15.95
CA THR A 326 -29.63 -45.51 15.49
C THR A 326 -30.51 -46.72 15.17
N THR A 327 -30.44 -47.21 13.94
CA THR A 327 -31.26 -48.36 13.47
C THR A 327 -30.39 -49.30 12.65
N ALA A 328 -30.94 -50.50 12.35
CA ALA A 328 -30.26 -51.49 11.54
C ALA A 328 -30.28 -51.19 10.03
N THR A 329 -31.27 -50.41 9.56
CA THR A 329 -31.44 -50.07 8.14
C THR A 329 -31.85 -48.63 7.93
N LEU A 330 -31.53 -48.05 6.77
CA LEU A 330 -31.94 -46.69 6.42
C LEU A 330 -33.46 -46.48 6.38
N ALA A 331 -34.21 -47.52 5.93
CA ALA A 331 -35.68 -47.43 5.93
C ALA A 331 -36.27 -47.32 7.35
N GLN A 332 -35.73 -48.05 8.29
CA GLN A 332 -36.10 -47.93 9.71
C GLN A 332 -35.71 -46.60 10.27
N TRP A 333 -34.54 -46.05 9.88
CA TRP A 333 -34.09 -44.74 10.33
C TRP A 333 -35.07 -43.63 9.90
N LEU A 334 -35.54 -43.66 8.67
CA LEU A 334 -36.53 -42.71 8.14
C LEU A 334 -37.92 -42.84 8.79
N ALA A 335 -38.29 -44.02 9.28
CA ALA A 335 -39.59 -44.31 9.87
C ALA A 335 -39.62 -44.18 11.40
N SER A 336 -38.51 -44.04 12.07
CA SER A 336 -38.40 -44.09 13.53
C SER A 336 -38.31 -42.68 14.13
N PRO A 337 -38.94 -42.44 15.32
CA PRO A 337 -38.73 -41.19 16.05
C PRO A 337 -37.29 -41.10 16.60
N LEU A 338 -36.88 -39.92 17.02
CA LEU A 338 -35.60 -39.69 17.68
C LEU A 338 -35.48 -40.54 18.94
N GLN A 339 -34.37 -41.32 19.04
CA GLN A 339 -34.21 -42.32 20.12
C GLN A 339 -33.31 -41.86 21.24
N PHE A 340 -32.40 -40.91 20.95
CA PHE A 340 -31.48 -40.40 21.98
C PHE A 340 -31.31 -38.88 21.88
N TRP A 341 -31.00 -38.28 23.00
CA TRP A 341 -30.52 -36.92 23.07
C TRP A 341 -29.50 -36.76 24.20
N SER A 342 -28.59 -35.83 24.06
CA SER A 342 -27.69 -35.40 25.11
C SER A 342 -27.53 -33.89 25.10
N LEU A 343 -27.35 -33.30 26.25
CA LEU A 343 -27.03 -31.88 26.41
C LEU A 343 -26.19 -31.73 27.67
N GLY A 344 -25.04 -31.08 27.57
CA GLY A 344 -24.20 -30.85 28.74
C GLY A 344 -22.96 -29.98 28.46
N PRO A 345 -22.44 -29.35 29.52
CA PRO A 345 -21.15 -28.68 29.45
C PRO A 345 -20.01 -29.72 29.54
N ALA A 346 -18.92 -29.44 28.81
CA ALA A 346 -17.65 -30.16 28.95
C ALA A 346 -16.54 -29.13 29.23
N LEU A 347 -15.70 -29.43 30.24
CA LEU A 347 -14.53 -28.65 30.58
C LEU A 347 -13.29 -29.49 30.27
N ALA A 348 -12.44 -28.98 29.38
CA ALA A 348 -11.24 -29.67 28.96
C ALA A 348 -10.01 -28.78 29.18
N MET A 349 -8.92 -29.37 29.71
CA MET A 349 -7.64 -28.69 29.93
C MET A 349 -6.50 -29.67 29.66
N THR A 350 -5.51 -29.18 28.93
CA THR A 350 -4.25 -29.95 28.77
C THR A 350 -3.39 -29.80 30.02
N VAL A 351 -3.05 -30.89 30.71
CA VAL A 351 -2.24 -30.88 31.93
C VAL A 351 -0.74 -30.92 31.63
N LEU A 352 -0.32 -31.80 30.72
CA LEU A 352 1.06 -31.95 30.31
C LEU A 352 1.18 -31.89 28.81
N ASP A 353 2.10 -31.07 28.30
CA ASP A 353 2.30 -30.84 26.85
C ASP A 353 3.79 -30.74 26.43
N GLY A 354 4.71 -31.08 27.36
CA GLY A 354 6.14 -30.98 27.05
C GLY A 354 6.67 -29.59 26.75
N GLY A 355 5.94 -28.54 27.18
CA GLY A 355 6.33 -27.15 26.95
C GLY A 355 5.72 -26.49 25.72
N ALA A 356 4.80 -27.17 24.99
CA ALA A 356 4.21 -26.64 23.76
C ALA A 356 3.50 -25.28 23.97
N ARG A 357 2.71 -25.10 25.04
CA ARG A 357 2.04 -23.84 25.36
C ARG A 357 3.02 -22.72 25.70
N ALA A 358 4.09 -23.03 26.44
CA ALA A 358 5.13 -22.05 26.76
C ALA A 358 5.80 -21.56 25.47
N GLY A 359 6.20 -22.51 24.60
CA GLY A 359 6.77 -22.21 23.28
C GLY A 359 5.83 -21.39 22.39
N ALA A 360 4.52 -21.67 22.38
CA ALA A 360 3.52 -20.90 21.63
C ALA A 360 3.40 -19.45 22.13
N VAL A 361 3.41 -19.22 23.45
CA VAL A 361 3.40 -17.87 24.02
C VAL A 361 4.68 -17.13 23.67
N ASP A 362 5.84 -17.78 23.77
CA ASP A 362 7.12 -17.14 23.44
C ASP A 362 7.23 -16.82 21.95
N ALA A 363 6.71 -17.70 21.07
CA ALA A 363 6.61 -17.43 19.64
C ALA A 363 5.71 -16.22 19.34
N SER A 364 4.53 -16.12 20.00
CA SER A 364 3.62 -14.97 19.83
C SER A 364 4.24 -13.67 20.32
N ARG A 365 4.98 -13.69 21.43
CA ARG A 365 5.73 -12.53 21.93
C ARG A 365 6.85 -12.12 20.99
N ALA A 366 7.54 -13.09 20.39
CA ALA A 366 8.60 -12.82 19.41
C ALA A 366 8.00 -12.20 18.13
N SER A 367 6.87 -12.72 17.65
CA SER A 367 6.12 -12.15 16.52
C SER A 367 5.69 -10.70 16.81
N TYR A 368 5.13 -10.42 17.99
CA TYR A 368 4.80 -9.05 18.38
C TYR A 368 6.02 -8.11 18.33
N ARG A 369 7.19 -8.55 18.88
CA ARG A 369 8.41 -7.75 18.80
C ARG A 369 8.89 -7.51 17.38
N ALA A 370 8.73 -8.49 16.49
CA ALA A 370 9.05 -8.34 15.07
C ALA A 370 8.15 -7.29 14.40
N GLU A 371 6.84 -7.32 14.67
CA GLU A 371 5.90 -6.33 14.14
C GLU A 371 6.17 -4.93 14.69
N VAL A 372 6.54 -4.79 15.97
CA VAL A 372 6.96 -3.49 16.55
C VAL A 372 8.20 -2.95 15.83
N ALA A 373 9.19 -3.82 15.54
CA ALA A 373 10.39 -3.41 14.81
C ALA A 373 10.06 -2.99 13.37
N THR A 374 9.16 -3.74 12.68
CA THR A 374 8.66 -3.41 11.35
C THR A 374 7.93 -2.06 11.33
N TYR A 375 7.04 -1.82 12.29
CA TYR A 375 6.35 -0.53 12.45
C TYR A 375 7.34 0.63 12.62
N ARG A 376 8.32 0.48 13.53
CA ARG A 376 9.35 1.50 13.76
C ARG A 376 10.19 1.76 12.51
N GLN A 377 10.57 0.71 11.80
CA GLN A 377 11.30 0.85 10.53
C GLN A 377 10.48 1.58 9.48
N THR A 378 9.19 1.28 9.35
CA THR A 378 8.27 1.95 8.41
C THR A 378 8.17 3.45 8.74
N VAL A 379 8.07 3.81 10.03
CA VAL A 379 8.08 5.22 10.45
C VAL A 379 9.38 5.91 10.07
N LEU A 380 10.54 5.30 10.37
CA LEU A 380 11.86 5.87 10.05
C LEU A 380 12.04 6.05 8.54
N THR A 381 11.62 5.06 7.74
CA THR A 381 11.65 5.15 6.28
C THR A 381 10.76 6.28 5.78
N GLY A 382 9.55 6.42 6.33
CA GLY A 382 8.66 7.52 5.99
C GLY A 382 9.24 8.91 6.29
N LEU A 383 9.90 9.06 7.43
CA LEU A 383 10.60 10.30 7.79
C LEU A 383 11.77 10.58 6.83
N GLN A 384 12.55 9.56 6.49
CA GLN A 384 13.64 9.66 5.53
C GLN A 384 13.14 10.10 4.16
N GLU A 385 12.09 9.48 3.62
CA GLU A 385 11.52 9.80 2.31
C GLU A 385 11.10 11.28 2.21
N VAL A 386 10.51 11.84 3.27
CA VAL A 386 10.14 13.27 3.30
C VAL A 386 11.39 14.15 3.32
N GLU A 387 12.37 13.84 4.19
CA GLU A 387 13.63 14.59 4.28
C GLU A 387 14.38 14.59 2.94
N ASP A 388 14.53 13.41 2.32
CA ASP A 388 15.20 13.24 1.04
C ASP A 388 14.48 14.02 -0.08
N ALA A 389 13.16 13.97 -0.14
CA ALA A 389 12.38 14.68 -1.14
C ALA A 389 12.48 16.21 -1.01
N ILE A 390 12.41 16.74 0.22
CA ILE A 390 12.58 18.18 0.48
C ILE A 390 14.00 18.63 0.11
N SER A 391 15.00 17.88 0.56
CA SER A 391 16.41 18.16 0.26
C SER A 391 16.67 18.16 -1.24
N THR A 392 16.18 17.14 -1.94
CA THR A 392 16.30 17.00 -3.38
C THR A 392 15.67 18.18 -4.13
N LEU A 393 14.41 18.54 -3.80
CA LEU A 393 13.75 19.68 -4.43
C LEU A 393 14.51 20.98 -4.26
N ARG A 394 15.06 21.26 -3.08
CA ARG A 394 15.89 22.45 -2.82
C ARG A 394 17.18 22.48 -3.64
N VAL A 395 17.84 21.34 -3.73
CA VAL A 395 19.09 21.24 -4.51
C VAL A 395 18.78 21.44 -5.98
N LEU A 396 17.74 20.77 -6.50
CA LEU A 396 17.32 20.89 -7.90
C LEU A 396 16.89 22.31 -8.27
N GLU A 397 16.20 23.04 -7.38
CA GLU A 397 15.84 24.44 -7.61
C GLU A 397 17.07 25.34 -7.77
N ARG A 398 18.06 25.22 -6.88
CA ARG A 398 19.31 25.97 -6.98
C ARG A 398 20.12 25.58 -8.19
N GLN A 399 20.17 24.28 -8.51
CA GLN A 399 20.88 23.75 -9.66
C GLN A 399 20.24 24.23 -10.96
N GLN A 400 18.89 24.24 -11.06
CA GLN A 400 18.17 24.76 -12.22
C GLN A 400 18.46 26.27 -12.44
N ALA A 401 18.45 27.06 -11.36
CA ALA A 401 18.78 28.49 -11.47
C ALA A 401 20.23 28.72 -11.97
N ALA A 402 21.19 27.90 -11.56
CA ALA A 402 22.55 27.95 -12.07
C ALA A 402 22.62 27.49 -13.53
N GLN A 403 21.93 26.39 -13.88
CA GLN A 403 21.91 25.84 -15.22
C GLN A 403 21.27 26.81 -16.23
N MET A 404 20.22 27.53 -15.87
CA MET A 404 19.60 28.55 -16.73
C MET A 404 20.56 29.70 -17.05
N ARG A 405 21.41 30.12 -16.08
CA ARG A 405 22.47 31.10 -16.34
C ARG A 405 23.55 30.54 -17.28
N ALA A 406 23.97 29.29 -17.08
CA ALA A 406 24.93 28.61 -17.95
C ALA A 406 24.39 28.47 -19.39
N LEU A 407 23.11 28.10 -19.53
CA LEU A 407 22.43 28.01 -20.81
C LEU A 407 22.37 29.37 -21.53
N ALA A 408 22.02 30.44 -20.82
CA ALA A 408 22.01 31.78 -21.39
C ALA A 408 23.39 32.20 -21.91
N ALA A 409 24.45 31.93 -21.14
CA ALA A 409 25.82 32.21 -21.55
C ALA A 409 26.26 31.34 -22.74
N ALA A 410 25.90 30.05 -22.76
CA ALA A 410 26.23 29.14 -23.87
C ALA A 410 25.53 29.57 -25.19
N ARG A 411 24.25 29.95 -25.12
CA ARG A 411 23.48 30.48 -26.27
C ARG A 411 24.11 31.79 -26.79
N GLN A 412 24.50 32.68 -25.90
CA GLN A 412 25.17 33.92 -26.30
C GLN A 412 26.51 33.63 -26.97
N SER A 413 27.32 32.73 -26.40
CA SER A 413 28.61 32.30 -27.01
C SER A 413 28.38 31.71 -28.39
N LEU A 414 27.41 30.85 -28.57
CA LEU A 414 27.06 30.28 -29.87
C LEU A 414 26.72 31.36 -30.89
N ALA A 415 25.85 32.32 -30.53
CA ALA A 415 25.46 33.40 -31.44
C ALA A 415 26.66 34.27 -31.86
N ILE A 416 27.57 34.61 -30.93
CA ILE A 416 28.76 35.37 -31.20
C ILE A 416 29.71 34.60 -32.13
N THR A 417 30.02 33.32 -31.80
CA THR A 417 30.97 32.49 -32.58
C THR A 417 30.40 32.19 -33.98
N GLN A 418 29.09 32.00 -34.13
CA GLN A 418 28.45 31.88 -35.47
C GLN A 418 28.65 33.14 -36.33
N ASN A 419 28.47 34.32 -35.75
CA ASN A 419 28.71 35.59 -36.45
C ASN A 419 30.17 35.76 -36.85
N GLN A 420 31.12 35.42 -35.93
CA GLN A 420 32.54 35.43 -36.23
C GLN A 420 32.94 34.47 -37.36
N TYR A 421 32.33 33.28 -37.38
CA TYR A 421 32.55 32.30 -38.45
C TYR A 421 32.04 32.81 -39.81
N LEU A 422 30.86 33.43 -39.85
CA LEU A 422 30.33 34.03 -41.07
C LEU A 422 31.23 35.18 -41.57
N ALA A 423 31.86 35.93 -40.65
CA ALA A 423 32.82 36.96 -40.95
C ALA A 423 34.24 36.43 -41.32
N GLY A 424 34.46 35.12 -41.24
CA GLY A 424 35.75 34.49 -41.54
C GLY A 424 36.83 34.65 -40.43
N LEU A 425 36.43 35.04 -39.21
CA LEU A 425 37.35 35.29 -38.07
C LEU A 425 37.70 34.04 -37.27
N VAL A 426 36.92 32.99 -37.35
CA VAL A 426 37.13 31.71 -36.68
C VAL A 426 36.79 30.54 -37.61
N ASP A 427 37.35 29.36 -37.30
CA ASP A 427 37.09 28.13 -38.05
C ASP A 427 35.72 27.47 -37.67
N TYR A 428 35.27 26.47 -38.45
CA TYR A 428 34.06 25.75 -38.18
C TYR A 428 34.15 24.91 -36.92
N LEU A 429 35.32 24.39 -36.55
CA LEU A 429 35.52 23.59 -35.33
C LEU A 429 35.11 24.38 -34.09
N SER A 430 35.47 25.68 -34.04
CA SER A 430 35.05 26.59 -32.97
C SER A 430 33.53 26.71 -32.86
N VAL A 431 32.83 26.84 -34.00
CA VAL A 431 31.35 26.85 -34.02
C VAL A 431 30.80 25.52 -33.53
N ALA A 432 31.33 24.42 -34.03
CA ALA A 432 30.89 23.06 -33.68
C ALA A 432 30.96 22.81 -32.14
N GLN A 433 32.05 23.27 -31.51
CA GLN A 433 32.28 23.11 -30.08
C GLN A 433 31.28 23.91 -29.23
N VAL A 434 31.07 25.19 -29.52
CA VAL A 434 30.13 26.02 -28.75
C VAL A 434 28.66 25.61 -29.03
N GLN A 435 28.38 25.11 -30.22
CA GLN A 435 27.06 24.57 -30.58
C GLN A 435 26.73 23.30 -29.75
N SER A 436 27.70 22.37 -29.66
CA SER A 436 27.55 21.18 -28.83
C SER A 436 27.36 21.55 -27.34
N THR A 437 28.13 22.55 -26.85
CA THR A 437 28.01 23.05 -25.49
C THR A 437 26.63 23.65 -25.21
N ALA A 438 26.08 24.46 -26.13
CA ALA A 438 24.77 25.07 -25.99
C ALA A 438 23.64 23.99 -25.97
N TYR A 439 23.72 23.02 -26.87
CA TYR A 439 22.72 21.94 -26.92
C TYR A 439 22.80 21.00 -25.71
N SER A 440 23.99 20.71 -25.20
CA SER A 440 24.17 19.96 -23.95
C SER A 440 23.58 20.72 -22.76
N ALA A 441 23.78 22.04 -22.70
CA ALA A 441 23.18 22.87 -21.65
C ALA A 441 21.65 22.90 -21.70
N GLU A 442 21.06 22.91 -22.90
CA GLU A 442 19.60 22.82 -23.09
C GLU A 442 19.03 21.47 -22.63
N GLN A 443 19.69 20.36 -23.01
CA GLN A 443 19.29 19.02 -22.56
C GLN A 443 19.37 18.88 -21.04
N THR A 444 20.43 19.41 -20.43
CA THR A 444 20.59 19.40 -18.98
C THR A 444 19.50 20.21 -18.27
N ALA A 445 19.12 21.36 -18.83
CA ALA A 445 18.01 22.17 -18.27
C ALA A 445 16.68 21.40 -18.28
N LEU A 446 16.33 20.72 -19.37
CA LEU A 446 15.12 19.88 -19.46
C LEU A 446 15.19 18.69 -18.50
N GLN A 447 16.35 18.07 -18.37
CA GLN A 447 16.52 16.94 -17.42
C GLN A 447 16.31 17.38 -15.98
N LEU A 448 16.82 18.54 -15.57
CA LEU A 448 16.59 19.09 -14.23
C LEU A 448 15.11 19.40 -13.98
N GLU A 449 14.41 19.89 -14.98
CA GLU A 449 12.99 20.15 -14.89
C GLU A 449 12.17 18.86 -14.70
N SER A 450 12.51 17.81 -15.46
CA SER A 450 11.95 16.47 -15.28
C SER A 450 12.19 15.92 -13.87
N GLN A 451 13.43 16.03 -13.36
CA GLN A 451 13.76 15.59 -12.00
C GLN A 451 13.00 16.36 -10.94
N ARG A 452 12.80 17.68 -11.11
CA ARG A 452 11.98 18.47 -10.17
C ARG A 452 10.53 18.04 -10.15
N LEU A 453 9.92 17.75 -11.30
CA LEU A 453 8.56 17.22 -11.38
C LEU A 453 8.45 15.88 -10.63
N GLN A 454 9.35 14.96 -10.90
CA GLN A 454 9.38 13.65 -10.24
C GLN A 454 9.56 13.77 -8.72
N ALA A 455 10.51 14.62 -8.28
CA ALA A 455 10.74 14.87 -6.85
C ALA A 455 9.51 15.53 -6.16
N SER A 456 8.77 16.37 -6.88
CA SER A 456 7.53 16.97 -6.35
C SER A 456 6.43 15.92 -6.14
N VAL A 457 6.29 14.97 -7.06
CA VAL A 457 5.38 13.83 -6.91
C VAL A 457 5.80 12.95 -5.74
N GLN A 458 7.10 12.67 -5.60
CA GLN A 458 7.64 11.88 -4.49
C GLN A 458 7.38 12.54 -3.14
N LEU A 459 7.54 13.87 -3.03
CA LEU A 459 7.23 14.60 -1.79
C LEU A 459 5.75 14.48 -1.43
N ILE A 460 4.84 14.65 -2.39
CA ILE A 460 3.39 14.50 -2.13
C ILE A 460 3.07 13.07 -1.68
N ALA A 461 3.65 12.05 -2.31
CA ALA A 461 3.47 10.66 -1.94
C ALA A 461 4.03 10.38 -0.53
N ALA A 462 5.24 10.86 -0.22
CA ALA A 462 5.87 10.72 1.09
C ALA A 462 5.07 11.38 2.22
N LEU A 463 4.34 12.46 1.92
CA LEU A 463 3.41 13.11 2.84
C LEU A 463 2.05 12.41 2.96
N GLY A 464 1.85 11.28 2.27
CA GLY A 464 0.61 10.48 2.35
C GLY A 464 -0.46 10.82 1.32
N GLY A 465 -0.18 11.70 0.33
CA GLY A 465 -1.09 12.01 -0.79
C GLY A 465 -2.46 12.58 -0.39
N GLY A 466 -2.61 13.10 0.82
CA GLY A 466 -3.88 13.63 1.34
C GLY A 466 -4.76 12.59 2.04
N TRP A 467 -4.30 11.36 2.23
CA TRP A 467 -5.00 10.34 3.01
C TRP A 467 -4.97 10.67 4.51
N ASP A 468 -5.99 10.20 5.27
CA ASP A 468 -6.08 10.36 6.73
C ASP A 468 -6.65 9.08 7.36
N LYS A 469 -6.14 8.73 8.55
CA LYS A 469 -6.58 7.58 9.36
C LYS A 469 -8.09 7.61 9.66
N GLN A 470 -8.73 8.77 9.70
CA GLN A 470 -10.18 8.90 9.90
C GLN A 470 -10.98 8.20 8.78
N ALA A 471 -10.42 8.06 7.59
CA ALA A 471 -11.02 7.28 6.51
C ALA A 471 -11.23 5.79 6.87
N LEU A 472 -10.45 5.24 7.84
CA LEU A 472 -10.68 3.88 8.35
C LEU A 472 -11.96 3.78 9.19
N GLN A 473 -12.41 4.85 9.82
CA GLN A 473 -13.58 4.86 10.72
C GLN A 473 -14.90 5.08 9.98
N ALA A 474 -14.86 5.75 8.83
CA ALA A 474 -16.06 6.19 8.11
C ALA A 474 -16.95 5.07 7.51
N ARG A 475 -16.53 3.80 7.56
CA ARG A 475 -17.29 2.65 6.98
C ARG A 475 -17.68 1.57 7.99
N THR A 476 -17.60 1.83 9.29
CA THR A 476 -18.07 0.92 10.35
C THR A 476 -19.50 1.19 10.81
N ALA A 477 -20.23 2.09 10.15
CA ALA A 477 -21.68 2.17 10.31
C ALA A 477 -22.34 1.15 9.37
N PRO A 478 -23.27 0.32 9.88
CA PRO A 478 -23.91 -0.79 9.17
C PRO A 478 -24.75 -0.32 7.99
#